data_7106227411cd7f915d61ff2260032101
#
_entry.id   7106227411cd7f915d61ff2260032101
#
_cell.length_a   1.000
_cell.length_b   1.000
_cell.length_c   1.000
_cell.angle_alpha   90.00
_cell.angle_beta   90.00
_cell.angle_gamma   90.00
#
_symmetry.space_group_name_H-M   'P 1'
#
loop_
_entity.id
_entity.type
_entity.pdbx_description
1 polymer ?
#
loop_
_entity_poly.entity_id
_entity_poly.type
_entity_poly.pdbx_seq_one_letter_code
_entity_poly.pdbx_strand_id
1 'polypeptide(L)'
;MGERQAVAFEFERVTVLRAGRRVLDEVTAGIPAAGITVVSGPSGAGKTTLLRLCNRLAVPDAGRVRYRGQPLDELDPLVLRRRVGMVFQRPAPFPGSVADNLAVARPDVGAAELGTALKRVALDPGLLGQEARTLSGGELQRMCLARTLVTQPETLLLDEPTSALDEQPKRVFEDTARDLAAQGITLIWVTHDDAQAARVADRIYQLRDGHLTGVPSEGARP
;
A
#
# COMPACT_ATOMS: atom_id res chain seq x y z
N MET A 1 -1.13 -23.14 22.55
CA MET A 1 -0.16 -23.06 21.44
C MET A 1 -0.68 -21.95 20.53
N GLY A 2 -0.17 -20.71 20.68
CA GLY A 2 -0.64 -19.60 19.87
C GLY A 2 -0.29 -19.84 18.40
N GLU A 3 -1.28 -19.77 17.53
CA GLU A 3 -1.08 -19.75 16.09
C GLU A 3 -0.09 -18.63 15.77
N ARG A 4 1.07 -18.95 15.21
CA ARG A 4 1.98 -17.94 14.68
C ARG A 4 1.24 -17.24 13.55
N GLN A 5 0.81 -16.01 13.79
CA GLN A 5 0.19 -15.17 12.78
C GLN A 5 1.10 -15.16 11.53
N ALA A 6 0.55 -15.54 10.38
CA ALA A 6 1.32 -15.57 9.15
C ALA A 6 1.93 -14.20 8.87
N VAL A 7 3.20 -14.14 8.51
CA VAL A 7 3.95 -12.91 8.24
C VAL A 7 3.96 -12.63 6.74
N ALA A 8 3.56 -11.42 6.33
CA ALA A 8 3.64 -10.99 4.94
C ALA A 8 5.05 -10.54 4.58
N PHE A 9 5.65 -9.65 5.38
CA PHE A 9 7.03 -9.20 5.19
C PHE A 9 7.85 -9.38 6.45
N GLU A 10 9.09 -9.79 6.26
CA GLU A 10 10.13 -9.85 7.29
C GLU A 10 11.30 -8.98 6.86
N PHE A 11 11.71 -8.06 7.72
CA PHE A 11 12.90 -7.23 7.58
C PHE A 11 13.97 -7.77 8.53
N GLU A 12 15.15 -8.14 8.02
CA GLU A 12 16.26 -8.71 8.76
C GLU A 12 17.45 -7.75 8.70
N ARG A 13 17.60 -6.89 9.72
CA ARG A 13 18.68 -5.89 9.86
C ARG A 13 18.84 -5.02 8.61
N VAL A 14 17.74 -4.53 8.08
CA VAL A 14 17.71 -3.79 6.83
C VAL A 14 18.25 -2.38 7.01
N THR A 15 19.28 -2.04 6.24
CA THR A 15 19.88 -0.70 6.19
C THR A 15 19.74 -0.14 4.77
N VAL A 16 19.33 1.13 4.66
CA VAL A 16 19.26 1.88 3.41
C VAL A 16 19.95 3.22 3.55
N LEU A 17 20.89 3.48 2.64
CA LEU A 17 21.63 4.74 2.54
C LEU A 17 21.06 5.62 1.43
N ARG A 18 20.97 6.91 1.67
CA ARG A 18 20.67 7.93 0.65
C ARG A 18 21.55 9.14 0.87
N ALA A 19 22.34 9.50 -0.15
CA ALA A 19 23.31 10.60 -0.05
C ALA A 19 24.20 10.52 1.21
N GLY A 20 24.67 9.33 1.54
CA GLY A 20 25.54 9.07 2.69
C GLY A 20 24.85 9.05 4.06
N ARG A 21 23.52 9.24 4.12
CA ARG A 21 22.75 9.17 5.37
C ARG A 21 21.98 7.85 5.46
N ARG A 22 21.93 7.27 6.66
CA ARG A 22 21.07 6.12 6.93
C ARG A 22 19.62 6.57 7.00
N VAL A 23 18.82 6.17 6.00
CA VAL A 23 17.37 6.42 5.95
C VAL A 23 16.61 5.31 6.68
N LEU A 24 17.11 4.08 6.59
CA LEU A 24 16.73 2.95 7.44
C LEU A 24 18.02 2.41 8.08
N ASP A 25 17.98 2.11 9.37
CA ASP A 25 19.15 1.67 10.13
C ASP A 25 18.83 0.37 10.89
N GLU A 26 19.40 -0.71 10.41
CA GLU A 26 19.26 -2.08 10.95
C GLU A 26 17.81 -2.49 11.31
N VAL A 27 16.84 -2.06 10.49
CA VAL A 27 15.42 -2.36 10.71
C VAL A 27 15.20 -3.87 10.76
N THR A 28 14.66 -4.35 11.90
CA THR A 28 14.25 -5.73 12.11
C THR A 28 12.80 -5.74 12.57
N ALA A 29 11.89 -6.26 11.72
CA ALA A 29 10.46 -6.29 12.00
C ALA A 29 9.75 -7.33 11.17
N GLY A 30 8.61 -7.82 11.66
CA GLY A 30 7.67 -8.64 10.91
C GLY A 30 6.34 -7.91 10.71
N ILE A 31 5.90 -7.78 9.48
CA ILE A 31 4.57 -7.25 9.15
C ILE A 31 3.62 -8.43 8.92
N PRO A 32 2.55 -8.55 9.70
CA PRO A 32 1.63 -9.68 9.59
C PRO A 32 0.90 -9.70 8.25
N ALA A 33 0.54 -10.90 7.80
CA ALA A 33 -0.42 -11.10 6.72
C ALA A 33 -1.84 -10.79 7.23
N ALA A 34 -2.66 -10.22 6.37
CA ALA A 34 -4.01 -9.72 6.65
C ALA A 34 -4.07 -8.47 7.55
N GLY A 35 -5.17 -7.72 7.41
CA GLY A 35 -5.39 -6.48 8.13
C GLY A 35 -4.58 -5.30 7.60
N ILE A 36 -4.70 -4.19 8.32
CA ILE A 36 -4.03 -2.92 7.99
C ILE A 36 -2.89 -2.66 8.98
N THR A 37 -1.66 -2.75 8.49
CA THR A 37 -0.49 -2.29 9.23
C THR A 37 -0.17 -0.86 8.82
N VAL A 38 -0.18 0.07 9.77
CA VAL A 38 0.23 1.45 9.51
C VAL A 38 1.67 1.67 9.97
N VAL A 39 2.45 2.34 9.13
CA VAL A 39 3.76 2.87 9.49
C VAL A 39 3.64 4.38 9.57
N SER A 40 3.64 4.92 10.80
CA SER A 40 3.59 6.36 11.05
C SER A 40 4.99 6.93 11.28
N GLY A 41 5.12 8.25 11.18
CA GLY A 41 6.36 8.97 11.46
C GLY A 41 6.48 10.27 10.69
N PRO A 42 7.44 11.13 11.03
CA PRO A 42 7.60 12.44 10.42
C PRO A 42 7.92 12.35 8.92
N SER A 43 7.75 13.48 8.22
CA SER A 43 8.16 13.58 6.82
C SER A 43 9.68 13.35 6.71
N GLY A 44 10.10 12.59 5.70
CA GLY A 44 11.51 12.25 5.50
C GLY A 44 12.04 11.10 6.37
N ALA A 45 11.25 10.50 7.26
CA ALA A 45 11.69 9.39 8.13
C ALA A 45 12.04 8.09 7.39
N GLY A 46 11.77 7.98 6.10
CA GLY A 46 12.06 6.76 5.32
C GLY A 46 10.85 5.86 5.05
N LYS A 47 9.62 6.28 5.40
CA LYS A 47 8.39 5.49 5.21
C LYS A 47 8.19 5.00 3.77
N THR A 48 8.26 5.90 2.79
CA THR A 48 8.19 5.56 1.36
C THR A 48 9.34 4.63 0.94
N THR A 49 10.52 4.78 1.53
CA THR A 49 11.65 3.88 1.27
C THR A 49 11.35 2.47 1.76
N LEU A 50 10.80 2.33 2.96
CA LEU A 50 10.37 1.03 3.51
C LEU A 50 9.32 0.36 2.61
N LEU A 51 8.30 1.10 2.14
CA LEU A 51 7.34 0.54 1.17
C LEU A 51 8.00 0.09 -0.13
N ARG A 52 8.90 0.91 -0.67
CA ARG A 52 9.60 0.59 -1.93
C ARG A 52 10.49 -0.63 -1.84
N LEU A 53 10.98 -0.98 -0.65
CA LEU A 53 11.67 -2.26 -0.44
C LEU A 53 10.72 -3.43 -0.63
N CYS A 54 9.47 -3.34 -0.15
CA CYS A 54 8.50 -4.44 -0.21
C CYS A 54 8.16 -4.89 -1.64
N ASN A 55 8.26 -4.02 -2.65
CA ASN A 55 7.99 -4.36 -4.05
C ASN A 55 9.22 -4.22 -4.96
N ARG A 56 10.42 -4.17 -4.37
CA ARG A 56 11.70 -4.03 -5.10
C ARG A 56 11.77 -2.80 -6.01
N LEU A 57 11.10 -1.70 -5.65
CA LEU A 57 11.38 -0.37 -6.23
C LEU A 57 12.59 0.30 -5.54
N ALA A 58 13.02 -0.24 -4.42
CA ALA A 58 14.30 0.01 -3.78
C ALA A 58 14.93 -1.33 -3.35
N VAL A 59 16.25 -1.33 -3.17
CA VAL A 59 17.03 -2.46 -2.69
C VAL A 59 17.76 -2.00 -1.43
N PRO A 60 17.86 -2.83 -0.39
CA PRO A 60 18.61 -2.50 0.81
C PRO A 60 20.12 -2.50 0.52
N ASP A 61 20.88 -1.64 1.18
CA ASP A 61 22.35 -1.62 1.15
C ASP A 61 22.94 -2.72 2.05
N ALA A 62 22.21 -3.11 3.10
CA ALA A 62 22.56 -4.25 3.96
C ALA A 62 21.28 -4.88 4.55
N GLY A 63 21.39 -6.12 5.01
CA GLY A 63 20.25 -6.89 5.51
C GLY A 63 19.43 -7.51 4.38
N ARG A 64 18.26 -8.04 4.73
CA ARG A 64 17.39 -8.77 3.77
C ARG A 64 15.92 -8.49 4.06
N VAL A 65 15.11 -8.48 2.99
CA VAL A 65 13.64 -8.46 3.10
C VAL A 65 13.09 -9.76 2.52
N ARG A 66 12.13 -10.37 3.22
CA ARG A 66 11.41 -11.56 2.74
C ARG A 66 9.93 -11.22 2.53
N TYR A 67 9.33 -11.83 1.53
CA TYR A 67 7.89 -11.82 1.31
C TYR A 67 7.36 -13.24 1.47
N ARG A 68 6.49 -13.47 2.47
CA ARG A 68 5.95 -14.79 2.81
C ARG A 68 7.05 -15.85 2.94
N GLY A 69 8.13 -15.52 3.65
CA GLY A 69 9.29 -16.38 3.88
C GLY A 69 10.29 -16.46 2.73
N GLN A 70 9.97 -15.98 1.53
CA GLN A 70 10.89 -15.99 0.38
C GLN A 70 11.72 -14.71 0.31
N PRO A 71 13.05 -14.75 0.17
CA PRO A 71 13.87 -13.57 -0.05
C PRO A 71 13.43 -12.81 -1.29
N LEU A 72 13.30 -11.48 -1.19
CA LEU A 72 12.83 -10.67 -2.32
C LEU A 72 13.82 -10.66 -3.50
N ASP A 73 15.10 -10.79 -3.23
CA ASP A 73 16.17 -10.85 -4.25
C ASP A 73 16.07 -12.11 -5.14
N GLU A 74 15.43 -13.16 -4.67
CA GLU A 74 15.19 -14.41 -5.40
C GLU A 74 13.88 -14.39 -6.22
N LEU A 75 13.01 -13.39 -6.01
CA LEU A 75 11.73 -13.31 -6.72
C LEU A 75 11.88 -12.47 -8.01
N ASP A 76 11.16 -12.85 -9.06
CA ASP A 76 11.01 -12.01 -10.25
C ASP A 76 10.27 -10.72 -9.88
N PRO A 77 10.86 -9.53 -10.18
CA PRO A 77 10.22 -8.25 -9.80
C PRO A 77 8.87 -8.01 -10.45
N LEU A 78 8.62 -8.52 -11.64
CA LEU A 78 7.34 -8.35 -12.34
C LEU A 78 6.25 -9.20 -11.70
N VAL A 79 6.59 -10.46 -11.34
CA VAL A 79 5.70 -11.34 -10.60
C VAL A 79 5.41 -10.78 -9.23
N LEU A 80 6.44 -10.33 -8.50
CA LEU A 80 6.29 -9.70 -7.19
C LEU A 80 5.34 -8.49 -7.23
N ARG A 81 5.53 -7.57 -8.19
CA ARG A 81 4.73 -6.34 -8.29
C ARG A 81 3.27 -6.56 -8.69
N ARG A 82 2.93 -7.72 -9.26
CA ARG A 82 1.53 -8.13 -9.46
C ARG A 82 0.90 -8.58 -8.15
N ARG A 83 1.65 -9.29 -7.29
CA ARG A 83 1.19 -9.75 -5.97
C ARG A 83 1.23 -8.64 -4.91
N VAL A 84 2.16 -7.70 -5.03
CA VAL A 84 2.40 -6.58 -4.12
C VAL A 84 2.20 -5.28 -4.87
N GLY A 85 0.94 -4.86 -4.97
CA GLY A 85 0.55 -3.63 -5.66
C GLY A 85 0.87 -2.39 -4.84
N MET A 86 1.13 -1.25 -5.51
CA MET A 86 1.42 0.02 -4.84
C MET A 86 0.55 1.15 -5.36
N VAL A 87 -0.02 1.91 -4.43
CA VAL A 87 -0.73 3.16 -4.68
C VAL A 87 0.14 4.30 -4.16
N PHE A 88 0.51 5.21 -5.06
CA PHE A 88 1.40 6.32 -4.75
C PHE A 88 0.65 7.50 -4.14
N GLN A 89 1.37 8.34 -3.41
CA GLN A 89 0.85 9.57 -2.80
C GLN A 89 0.19 10.50 -3.82
N ARG A 90 0.80 10.64 -5.01
CA ARG A 90 0.24 11.44 -6.11
C ARG A 90 -0.31 10.50 -7.17
N PRO A 91 -1.62 10.56 -7.44
CA PRO A 91 -2.20 9.77 -8.50
C PRO A 91 -1.65 10.23 -9.87
N ALA A 92 -1.29 9.26 -10.70
CA ALA A 92 -0.76 9.52 -12.04
C ALA A 92 -1.62 8.78 -13.07
N PRO A 93 -2.60 9.46 -13.69
CA PRO A 93 -3.38 8.89 -14.76
C PRO A 93 -2.55 8.85 -16.05
N PHE A 94 -2.70 7.77 -16.80
CA PHE A 94 -2.27 7.71 -18.19
C PHE A 94 -3.26 8.49 -19.07
N PRO A 95 -2.83 8.98 -20.25
CA PRO A 95 -3.77 9.51 -21.23
C PRO A 95 -4.83 8.49 -21.62
N GLY A 96 -6.07 8.94 -21.83
CA GLY A 96 -7.21 8.11 -22.21
C GLY A 96 -8.27 7.97 -21.12
N SER A 97 -9.19 7.07 -21.34
CA SER A 97 -10.33 6.83 -20.46
C SER A 97 -9.95 6.13 -19.15
N VAL A 98 -10.88 6.10 -18.21
CA VAL A 98 -10.77 5.28 -16.99
C VAL A 98 -10.56 3.81 -17.35
N ALA A 99 -11.30 3.28 -18.34
CA ALA A 99 -11.13 1.91 -18.80
C ALA A 99 -9.70 1.64 -19.31
N ASP A 100 -9.15 2.55 -20.13
CA ASP A 100 -7.78 2.44 -20.64
C ASP A 100 -6.78 2.40 -19.49
N ASN A 101 -6.96 3.25 -18.47
CA ASN A 101 -6.11 3.30 -17.28
C ASN A 101 -6.11 2.00 -16.49
N LEU A 102 -7.27 1.37 -16.32
CA LEU A 102 -7.37 0.10 -15.62
C LEU A 102 -6.77 -1.04 -16.45
N ALA A 103 -7.02 -1.07 -17.76
CA ALA A 103 -6.53 -2.08 -18.68
C ALA A 103 -5.00 -2.11 -18.84
N VAL A 104 -4.29 -0.98 -18.58
CA VAL A 104 -2.81 -0.97 -18.56
C VAL A 104 -2.24 -2.01 -17.59
N ALA A 105 -2.91 -2.24 -16.45
CA ALA A 105 -2.42 -3.19 -15.44
C ALA A 105 -2.67 -4.66 -15.84
N ARG A 106 -3.73 -4.93 -16.64
CA ARG A 106 -4.09 -6.24 -17.17
C ARG A 106 -4.81 -6.06 -18.51
N PRO A 107 -4.09 -6.15 -19.65
CA PRO A 107 -4.64 -5.83 -20.97
C PRO A 107 -5.79 -6.75 -21.44
N ASP A 108 -5.87 -7.95 -20.91
CA ASP A 108 -6.89 -8.96 -21.20
C ASP A 108 -8.15 -8.85 -20.33
N VAL A 109 -8.22 -7.83 -19.46
CA VAL A 109 -9.36 -7.65 -18.55
C VAL A 109 -10.63 -7.25 -19.30
N GLY A 110 -11.73 -7.93 -19.01
CA GLY A 110 -13.03 -7.63 -19.61
C GLY A 110 -13.73 -6.42 -18.96
N ALA A 111 -14.64 -5.76 -19.71
CA ALA A 111 -15.37 -4.58 -19.23
C ALA A 111 -16.17 -4.84 -17.93
N ALA A 112 -16.71 -6.03 -17.74
CA ALA A 112 -17.43 -6.40 -16.53
C ALA A 112 -16.50 -6.42 -15.29
N GLU A 113 -15.27 -6.91 -15.45
CA GLU A 113 -14.26 -6.91 -14.37
C GLU A 113 -13.77 -5.49 -14.07
N LEU A 114 -13.60 -4.64 -15.10
CA LEU A 114 -13.28 -3.21 -14.90
C LEU A 114 -14.38 -2.51 -14.10
N GLY A 115 -15.65 -2.73 -14.44
CA GLY A 115 -16.78 -2.21 -13.67
C GLY A 115 -16.78 -2.70 -12.21
N THR A 116 -16.45 -3.98 -12.00
CA THR A 116 -16.32 -4.56 -10.66
C THR A 116 -15.18 -3.91 -9.88
N ALA A 117 -14.03 -3.66 -10.51
CA ALA A 117 -12.90 -2.99 -9.88
C ALA A 117 -13.26 -1.56 -9.44
N LEU A 118 -14.03 -0.80 -10.23
CA LEU A 118 -14.52 0.52 -9.84
C LEU A 118 -15.46 0.46 -8.64
N LYS A 119 -16.42 -0.47 -8.63
CA LYS A 119 -17.34 -0.65 -7.49
C LYS A 119 -16.59 -0.95 -6.19
N ARG A 120 -15.51 -1.76 -6.24
CA ARG A 120 -14.68 -2.07 -5.06
C ARG A 120 -14.01 -0.85 -4.44
N VAL A 121 -13.89 0.24 -5.17
CA VAL A 121 -13.30 1.50 -4.70
C VAL A 121 -14.34 2.63 -4.60
N ALA A 122 -15.62 2.30 -4.49
CA ALA A 122 -16.73 3.24 -4.41
C ALA A 122 -16.77 4.25 -5.58
N LEU A 123 -16.50 3.76 -6.81
CA LEU A 123 -16.67 4.53 -8.05
C LEU A 123 -17.78 3.92 -8.91
N ASP A 124 -18.52 4.80 -9.60
CA ASP A 124 -19.55 4.37 -10.55
C ASP A 124 -18.90 3.71 -11.79
N PRO A 125 -19.31 2.50 -12.19
CA PRO A 125 -18.88 1.90 -13.45
C PRO A 125 -19.19 2.74 -14.69
N GLY A 126 -20.18 3.64 -14.64
CA GLY A 126 -20.47 4.62 -15.70
C GLY A 126 -19.28 5.54 -16.02
N LEU A 127 -18.31 5.66 -15.13
CA LEU A 127 -17.08 6.44 -15.37
C LEU A 127 -16.10 5.76 -16.33
N LEU A 128 -16.28 4.49 -16.72
CA LEU A 128 -15.32 3.76 -17.56
C LEU A 128 -14.97 4.48 -18.86
N GLY A 129 -15.95 5.14 -19.51
CA GLY A 129 -15.73 5.89 -20.74
C GLY A 129 -15.19 7.31 -20.54
N GLN A 130 -15.14 7.81 -19.31
CA GLN A 130 -14.71 9.18 -19.01
C GLN A 130 -13.20 9.32 -19.13
N GLU A 131 -12.73 10.48 -19.63
CA GLU A 131 -11.31 10.82 -19.64
C GLU A 131 -10.77 10.89 -18.20
N ALA A 132 -9.74 10.07 -17.89
CA ALA A 132 -9.23 9.91 -16.51
C ALA A 132 -8.74 11.22 -15.88
N ARG A 133 -8.26 12.17 -16.67
CA ARG A 133 -7.76 13.48 -16.19
C ARG A 133 -8.87 14.42 -15.72
N THR A 134 -10.12 14.13 -16.05
CA THR A 134 -11.27 14.96 -15.65
C THR A 134 -11.86 14.56 -14.31
N LEU A 135 -11.39 13.45 -13.73
CA LEU A 135 -11.80 13.00 -12.41
C LEU A 135 -11.35 13.99 -11.32
N SER A 136 -12.16 14.14 -10.28
CA SER A 136 -11.76 14.83 -9.06
C SER A 136 -10.54 14.13 -8.40
N GLY A 137 -9.81 14.82 -7.54
CA GLY A 137 -8.64 14.26 -6.87
C GLY A 137 -8.94 12.96 -6.11
N GLY A 138 -10.08 12.90 -5.42
CA GLY A 138 -10.51 11.70 -4.70
C GLY A 138 -10.91 10.55 -5.63
N GLU A 139 -11.63 10.83 -6.73
CA GLU A 139 -11.96 9.82 -7.74
C GLU A 139 -10.71 9.31 -8.44
N LEU A 140 -9.78 10.20 -8.77
CA LEU A 140 -8.52 9.84 -9.42
C LEU A 140 -7.67 8.94 -8.53
N GLN A 141 -7.60 9.22 -7.23
CA GLN A 141 -6.90 8.38 -6.27
C GLN A 141 -7.55 6.99 -6.15
N ARG A 142 -8.87 6.93 -6.09
CA ARG A 142 -9.60 5.65 -6.08
C ARG A 142 -9.49 4.90 -7.42
N MET A 143 -9.47 5.60 -8.56
CA MET A 143 -9.20 4.99 -9.86
C MET A 143 -7.79 4.35 -9.90
N CYS A 144 -6.77 5.01 -9.35
CA CYS A 144 -5.43 4.43 -9.23
C CYS A 144 -5.41 3.19 -8.32
N LEU A 145 -6.22 3.17 -7.24
CA LEU A 145 -6.42 1.99 -6.42
C LEU A 145 -7.12 0.88 -7.22
N ALA A 146 -8.21 1.20 -7.96
CA ALA A 146 -8.91 0.24 -8.82
C ALA A 146 -7.97 -0.38 -9.87
N ARG A 147 -7.13 0.45 -10.51
CA ARG A 147 -6.09 -0.01 -11.46
C ARG A 147 -5.16 -1.04 -10.80
N THR A 148 -4.76 -0.83 -9.56
CA THR A 148 -3.94 -1.78 -8.82
C THR A 148 -4.72 -3.06 -8.50
N LEU A 149 -6.00 -2.95 -8.14
CA LEU A 149 -6.86 -4.10 -7.81
C LEU A 149 -7.16 -5.02 -9.00
N VAL A 150 -7.09 -4.52 -10.23
CA VAL A 150 -7.26 -5.33 -11.45
C VAL A 150 -6.24 -6.46 -11.55
N THR A 151 -5.03 -6.29 -10.98
CA THR A 151 -4.01 -7.35 -10.92
C THR A 151 -4.27 -8.40 -9.83
N GLN A 152 -5.34 -8.24 -9.03
CA GLN A 152 -5.70 -9.11 -7.91
C GLN A 152 -4.55 -9.29 -6.89
N PRO A 153 -4.01 -8.19 -6.35
CA PRO A 153 -2.86 -8.27 -5.46
C PRO A 153 -3.23 -8.92 -4.12
N GLU A 154 -2.26 -9.65 -3.54
CA GLU A 154 -2.35 -10.20 -2.18
C GLU A 154 -2.02 -9.14 -1.11
N THR A 155 -1.22 -8.14 -1.50
CA THR A 155 -0.79 -7.05 -0.63
C THR A 155 -0.89 -5.71 -1.36
N LEU A 156 -1.37 -4.70 -0.66
CA LEU A 156 -1.41 -3.30 -1.10
C LEU A 156 -0.46 -2.44 -0.25
N LEU A 157 0.41 -1.72 -0.92
CA LEU A 157 1.27 -0.70 -0.33
C LEU A 157 0.65 0.67 -0.61
N LEU A 158 0.31 1.40 0.43
CA LEU A 158 -0.38 2.69 0.36
C LEU A 158 0.56 3.80 0.85
N ASP A 159 1.10 4.60 -0.07
CA ASP A 159 2.05 5.68 0.22
C ASP A 159 1.31 7.00 0.39
N GLU A 160 0.94 7.36 1.62
CA GLU A 160 0.18 8.58 1.98
C GLU A 160 -1.02 8.86 1.04
N PRO A 161 -1.89 7.88 0.75
CA PRO A 161 -2.83 7.92 -0.38
C PRO A 161 -3.92 8.98 -0.23
N THR A 162 -4.09 9.56 0.95
CA THR A 162 -5.16 10.51 1.26
C THR A 162 -4.62 11.89 1.67
N SER A 163 -3.30 12.12 1.58
CA SER A 163 -2.67 13.35 2.07
C SER A 163 -3.09 14.62 1.35
N ALA A 164 -3.60 14.51 0.12
CA ALA A 164 -4.08 15.64 -0.70
C ALA A 164 -5.61 15.67 -0.84
N LEU A 165 -6.34 14.87 -0.07
CA LEU A 165 -7.79 14.75 -0.16
C LEU A 165 -8.49 15.54 0.95
N ASP A 166 -9.65 16.11 0.61
CA ASP A 166 -10.59 16.64 1.58
C ASP A 166 -11.16 15.53 2.48
N GLU A 167 -11.77 15.90 3.59
CA GLU A 167 -12.21 14.98 4.64
C GLU A 167 -13.17 13.90 4.14
N GLN A 168 -14.14 14.26 3.29
CA GLN A 168 -15.13 13.30 2.82
C GLN A 168 -14.53 12.25 1.84
N PRO A 169 -13.76 12.60 0.79
CA PRO A 169 -13.04 11.61 -0.03
C PRO A 169 -12.01 10.78 0.76
N LYS A 170 -11.37 11.37 1.78
CA LYS A 170 -10.46 10.67 2.69
C LYS A 170 -11.17 9.55 3.42
N ARG A 171 -12.35 9.80 4.01
CA ARG A 171 -13.14 8.77 4.69
C ARG A 171 -13.58 7.66 3.76
N VAL A 172 -14.06 7.99 2.56
CA VAL A 172 -14.42 6.98 1.55
C VAL A 172 -13.23 6.09 1.21
N PHE A 173 -12.02 6.64 1.10
CA PHE A 173 -10.82 5.84 0.86
C PHE A 173 -10.46 4.96 2.07
N GLU A 174 -10.57 5.48 3.29
CA GLU A 174 -10.34 4.73 4.55
C GLU A 174 -11.30 3.54 4.69
N ASP A 175 -12.59 3.76 4.40
CA ASP A 175 -13.61 2.71 4.45
C ASP A 175 -13.35 1.63 3.37
N THR A 176 -13.03 2.07 2.14
CA THR A 176 -12.61 1.16 1.06
C THR A 176 -11.41 0.29 1.47
N ALA A 177 -10.42 0.87 2.13
CA ALA A 177 -9.24 0.13 2.60
C ALA A 177 -9.61 -0.92 3.65
N ARG A 178 -10.53 -0.60 4.59
CA ARG A 178 -11.02 -1.56 5.57
C ARG A 178 -11.79 -2.72 4.92
N ASP A 179 -12.63 -2.43 3.93
CA ASP A 179 -13.36 -3.45 3.19
C ASP A 179 -12.42 -4.40 2.43
N LEU A 180 -11.35 -3.87 1.85
CA LEU A 180 -10.32 -4.67 1.20
C LEU A 180 -9.55 -5.55 2.19
N ALA A 181 -9.22 -5.03 3.37
CA ALA A 181 -8.59 -5.79 4.44
C ALA A 181 -9.51 -6.91 4.95
N ALA A 182 -10.81 -6.63 5.13
CA ALA A 182 -11.81 -7.63 5.52
C ALA A 182 -11.97 -8.74 4.48
N GLN A 183 -11.67 -8.46 3.19
CA GLN A 183 -11.62 -9.46 2.12
C GLN A 183 -10.30 -10.28 2.10
N GLY A 184 -9.39 -10.07 3.07
CA GLY A 184 -8.15 -10.82 3.21
C GLY A 184 -6.93 -10.22 2.51
N ILE A 185 -7.04 -9.02 1.92
CA ILE A 185 -5.88 -8.33 1.36
C ILE A 185 -5.06 -7.74 2.52
N THR A 186 -3.74 -7.95 2.50
CA THR A 186 -2.83 -7.29 3.43
C THR A 186 -2.60 -5.85 3.00
N LEU A 187 -2.79 -4.87 3.90
CA LEU A 187 -2.49 -3.48 3.61
C LEU A 187 -1.33 -2.98 4.47
N ILE A 188 -0.37 -2.31 3.82
CA ILE A 188 0.68 -1.57 4.50
C ILE A 188 0.50 -0.10 4.12
N TRP A 189 0.11 0.71 5.09
CA TRP A 189 -0.25 2.12 4.89
C TRP A 189 0.77 3.01 5.57
N VAL A 190 1.42 3.91 4.85
CA VAL A 190 2.25 4.94 5.47
C VAL A 190 1.51 6.25 5.54
N THR A 191 1.65 6.94 6.67
CA THR A 191 1.06 8.26 6.92
C THR A 191 1.89 9.04 7.93
N HIS A 192 1.73 10.35 7.95
CA HIS A 192 2.23 11.22 9.02
C HIS A 192 1.10 11.73 9.92
N ASP A 193 -0.15 11.31 9.66
CA ASP A 193 -1.35 11.67 10.43
C ASP A 193 -1.64 10.56 11.47
N ASP A 194 -1.25 10.82 12.72
CA ASP A 194 -1.44 9.85 13.82
C ASP A 194 -2.92 9.60 14.12
N ALA A 195 -3.80 10.60 13.91
CA ALA A 195 -5.24 10.42 14.08
C ALA A 195 -5.81 9.49 13.00
N GLN A 196 -5.31 9.58 11.77
CA GLN A 196 -5.65 8.63 10.71
C GLN A 196 -5.13 7.23 11.05
N ALA A 197 -3.87 7.13 11.49
CA ALA A 197 -3.27 5.86 11.89
C ALA A 197 -4.13 5.15 12.93
N ALA A 198 -4.56 5.86 13.98
CA ALA A 198 -5.42 5.32 15.02
C ALA A 198 -6.80 4.87 14.53
N ARG A 199 -7.34 5.51 13.46
CA ARG A 199 -8.65 5.13 12.90
C ARG A 199 -8.60 3.88 12.05
N VAL A 200 -7.53 3.70 11.24
CA VAL A 200 -7.50 2.67 10.19
C VAL A 200 -6.71 1.43 10.55
N ALA A 201 -5.77 1.51 11.49
CA ALA A 201 -4.80 0.46 11.75
C ALA A 201 -5.34 -0.67 12.64
N ASP A 202 -5.03 -1.90 12.25
CA ASP A 202 -5.03 -3.05 13.16
C ASP A 202 -3.70 -3.13 13.93
N ARG A 203 -2.63 -2.58 13.35
CA ARG A 203 -1.29 -2.54 13.94
C ARG A 203 -0.53 -1.30 13.50
N ILE A 204 0.19 -0.68 14.45
CA ILE A 204 0.96 0.55 14.19
C ILE A 204 2.45 0.29 14.47
N TYR A 205 3.28 0.74 13.53
CA TYR A 205 4.72 0.91 13.71
C TYR A 205 5.06 2.39 13.60
N GLN A 206 6.00 2.85 14.42
CA GLN A 206 6.58 4.18 14.27
C GLN A 206 7.96 4.09 13.63
N LEU A 207 8.20 4.87 12.59
CA LEU A 207 9.49 5.02 11.95
C LEU A 207 10.06 6.39 12.30
N ARG A 208 11.15 6.41 13.09
CA ARG A 208 11.87 7.62 13.49
C ARG A 208 13.36 7.39 13.40
N ASP A 209 14.08 8.34 12.85
CA ASP A 209 15.56 8.32 12.75
C ASP A 209 16.12 7.00 12.17
N GLY A 210 15.39 6.44 11.18
CA GLY A 210 15.74 5.19 10.52
C GLY A 210 15.36 3.91 11.29
N HIS A 211 14.83 4.02 12.50
CA HIS A 211 14.45 2.87 13.34
C HIS A 211 12.94 2.65 13.34
N LEU A 212 12.52 1.40 13.16
CA LEU A 212 11.12 0.99 13.19
C LEU A 212 10.80 0.33 14.52
N THR A 213 9.84 0.89 15.26
CA THR A 213 9.38 0.36 16.55
C THR A 213 7.90 0.03 16.49
N GLY A 214 7.51 -1.17 16.96
CA GLY A 214 6.11 -1.54 17.09
C GLY A 214 5.48 -0.79 18.27
N VAL A 215 4.33 -0.16 18.03
CA VAL A 215 3.50 0.42 19.08
C VAL A 215 2.43 -0.60 19.42
N PRO A 216 2.26 -1.02 20.70
CA PRO A 216 1.13 -1.84 21.08
C PRO A 216 -0.17 -1.14 20.64
N SER A 217 -1.04 -1.80 19.89
CA SER A 217 -2.37 -1.26 19.60
C SER A 217 -3.16 -1.24 20.91
N GLU A 218 -3.33 -0.07 21.52
CA GLU A 218 -4.36 0.13 22.54
C GLU A 218 -5.71 -0.01 21.84
N GLY A 219 -6.35 -1.16 21.99
CA GLY A 219 -7.71 -1.39 21.49
C GLY A 219 -7.86 -2.35 20.33
N ALA A 220 -7.25 -3.54 20.39
CA ALA A 220 -7.80 -4.66 19.65
C ALA A 220 -9.23 -4.88 20.16
N ARG A 221 -10.24 -4.49 19.36
CA ARG A 221 -11.63 -4.83 19.64
C ARG A 221 -11.77 -6.35 19.65
N PRO A 222 -12.49 -6.91 20.65
CA PRO A 222 -12.73 -8.35 20.75
C PRO A 222 -13.52 -8.89 19.57
#